data_d3f924a6a105588f2b2d2853d068b74e
#
_entry.id   d3f924a6a105588f2b2d2853d068b74e
#
_cell.length_a   1.000
_cell.length_b   1.000
_cell.length_c   1.000
_cell.angle_alpha   90.00
_cell.angle_beta   90.00
_cell.angle_gamma   90.00
#
_symmetry.space_group_name_H-M   'P 1'
#
loop_
_entity.id
_entity.type
_entity.pdbx_description
1 polymer ?
#
loop_
_entity_poly.entity_id
_entity_poly.type
_entity_poly.pdbx_seq_one_letter_code
_entity_poly.pdbx_strand_id
1 'polypeptide(L)'
;MVGSSGGSSSSSSGNSSGSSSGSSGETNSQQSSDSSPDAKNNPEDLNAGSSSVSGKRGTENIGIAVFKDDKLCGKLSAVETICHLLIENNVDSCIISVDSPVSENEKVELRLTPLKNSKVKINIENDTPNIKIDLNLSADIITLQNNQNYETYEMLEKISDSAQKYMKAQINNYLNKVCKEYGVDIDKFYAKALCHFATIPEWKNFNWEEKIKNAKFDINVDINVISSVLLTET
;
A
#
# COMPACT_ATOMS: atom_id res chain seq x y z
N MET A 1 -57.66 0.57 -4.52
CA MET A 1 -58.17 1.93 -4.72
C MET A 1 -56.95 2.79 -4.97
N VAL A 2 -56.73 3.11 -6.21
CA VAL A 2 -56.98 4.37 -6.88
C VAL A 2 -56.08 5.47 -6.34
N GLY A 3 -55.22 6.16 -7.03
CA GLY A 3 -54.96 6.47 -8.44
C GLY A 3 -53.78 7.45 -8.38
N SER A 4 -52.88 7.43 -9.30
CA SER A 4 -52.89 8.05 -10.62
C SER A 4 -52.63 9.56 -10.65
N SER A 5 -51.77 9.88 -11.57
CA SER A 5 -51.49 11.10 -12.35
C SER A 5 -50.38 11.99 -11.82
N GLY A 6 -49.33 12.34 -12.51
CA GLY A 6 -49.16 12.63 -13.93
C GLY A 6 -48.91 14.14 -14.09
N GLY A 7 -47.86 14.56 -14.76
CA GLY A 7 -47.66 15.97 -15.07
C GLY A 7 -46.27 16.28 -15.60
N SER A 8 -46.11 16.18 -16.90
CA SER A 8 -45.04 16.70 -17.74
C SER A 8 -45.27 18.16 -18.11
N SER A 9 -44.20 18.89 -18.42
CA SER A 9 -44.06 19.93 -19.47
C SER A 9 -42.77 20.74 -19.17
N SER A 10 -41.76 20.68 -20.00
CA SER A 10 -41.50 21.24 -21.34
C SER A 10 -41.18 22.74 -21.39
N SER A 11 -40.04 22.99 -22.09
CA SER A 11 -39.67 24.14 -22.95
C SER A 11 -39.21 25.41 -22.21
N SER A 12 -38.22 26.20 -22.64
CA SER A 12 -37.68 26.45 -23.99
C SER A 12 -36.47 27.41 -23.87
N SER A 13 -35.49 27.20 -24.69
CA SER A 13 -34.75 28.09 -25.60
C SER A 13 -34.55 29.55 -25.22
N GLY A 14 -33.29 30.00 -25.30
CA GLY A 14 -32.88 31.39 -25.43
C GLY A 14 -31.47 31.47 -26.00
N ASN A 15 -31.42 31.67 -27.30
CA ASN A 15 -30.21 31.94 -28.09
C ASN A 15 -29.96 33.45 -28.11
N SER A 16 -28.72 33.92 -27.92
CA SER A 16 -28.29 35.21 -28.50
C SER A 16 -26.80 35.23 -28.70
N SER A 17 -26.49 35.37 -29.93
CA SER A 17 -25.24 35.67 -30.60
C SER A 17 -24.66 37.05 -30.25
N GLY A 18 -23.35 37.16 -30.23
CA GLY A 18 -22.63 38.40 -30.18
C GLY A 18 -21.19 38.19 -30.65
N SER A 19 -20.97 38.52 -31.93
CA SER A 19 -19.67 38.57 -32.60
C SER A 19 -18.96 39.89 -32.33
N SER A 20 -17.61 39.87 -32.26
CA SER A 20 -16.70 40.66 -33.10
C SER A 20 -15.25 40.63 -32.63
N SER A 21 -14.40 40.27 -33.58
CA SER A 21 -13.13 40.87 -34.05
C SER A 21 -12.05 41.07 -32.99
N GLY A 22 -10.89 40.45 -33.06
CA GLY A 22 -9.90 40.43 -34.14
C GLY A 22 -8.63 41.00 -33.59
N SER A 23 -7.54 40.25 -33.52
CA SER A 23 -6.19 40.72 -33.88
C SER A 23 -5.18 39.60 -33.84
N SER A 24 -4.51 39.48 -34.92
CA SER A 24 -3.36 38.66 -35.25
C SER A 24 -2.15 38.94 -34.36
N GLY A 25 -1.47 37.87 -33.96
CA GLY A 25 -0.15 37.93 -33.32
C GLY A 25 0.54 36.59 -33.49
N GLU A 26 1.65 36.66 -34.21
CA GLU A 26 2.39 35.59 -34.86
C GLU A 26 2.91 34.48 -33.95
N THR A 27 2.84 33.26 -34.51
CA THR A 27 3.69 32.09 -34.37
C THR A 27 5.04 32.31 -33.71
N ASN A 28 5.29 31.61 -32.63
CA ASN A 28 6.60 31.07 -32.36
C ASN A 28 6.48 29.61 -31.89
N SER A 29 6.70 28.72 -32.83
CA SER A 29 6.87 27.30 -32.61
C SER A 29 8.22 27.07 -31.93
N GLN A 30 8.22 27.01 -30.61
CA GLN A 30 9.32 26.39 -29.89
C GLN A 30 8.89 24.95 -29.56
N GLN A 31 9.43 24.08 -30.35
CA GLN A 31 9.51 22.65 -30.18
C GLN A 31 10.39 22.40 -28.96
N SER A 32 9.79 22.35 -27.77
CA SER A 32 10.46 21.84 -26.58
C SER A 32 10.50 20.34 -26.68
N SER A 33 11.69 19.86 -26.98
CA SER A 33 12.09 18.46 -26.81
C SER A 33 11.66 17.95 -25.42
N ASP A 34 10.72 17.06 -25.43
CA ASP A 34 10.26 16.30 -24.26
C ASP A 34 11.39 15.33 -23.89
N SER A 35 12.33 15.81 -23.10
CA SER A 35 13.24 14.97 -22.36
C SER A 35 12.53 14.59 -21.06
N SER A 36 11.82 13.48 -21.09
CA SER A 36 11.40 12.80 -19.88
C SER A 36 12.62 12.55 -19.00
N PRO A 37 12.70 13.14 -17.81
CA PRO A 37 13.69 12.67 -16.86
C PRO A 37 13.17 11.30 -16.40
N ASP A 38 13.89 10.24 -16.69
CA ASP A 38 13.80 8.97 -16.02
C ASP A 38 14.05 9.20 -14.52
N ALA A 39 13.01 9.65 -13.84
CA ALA A 39 12.98 9.67 -12.40
C ALA A 39 12.91 8.19 -11.98
N LYS A 40 14.04 7.65 -11.60
CA LYS A 40 14.14 6.41 -10.83
C LYS A 40 13.49 6.65 -9.47
N ASN A 41 12.16 6.78 -9.46
CA ASN A 41 11.38 6.80 -8.24
C ASN A 41 11.35 5.38 -7.72
N ASN A 42 12.27 5.08 -6.82
CA ASN A 42 12.20 3.86 -6.03
C ASN A 42 10.89 3.93 -5.24
N PRO A 43 9.96 2.94 -5.35
CA PRO A 43 8.70 2.98 -4.61
C PRO A 43 8.90 3.12 -3.09
N GLU A 44 10.09 2.78 -2.59
CA GLU A 44 10.47 2.92 -1.18
C GLU A 44 10.61 4.39 -0.74
N ASP A 45 10.89 5.31 -1.67
CA ASP A 45 11.08 6.73 -1.40
C ASP A 45 9.80 7.57 -1.52
N LEU A 46 8.68 6.96 -1.91
CA LEU A 46 7.40 7.66 -2.04
C LEU A 46 6.75 7.86 -0.67
N ASN A 47 6.97 9.02 -0.11
CA ASN A 47 6.28 9.49 1.08
C ASN A 47 5.07 10.34 0.72
N ALA A 48 4.04 10.32 1.56
CA ALA A 48 2.86 11.16 1.37
C ALA A 48 3.26 12.64 1.22
N GLY A 49 2.92 13.24 0.08
CA GLY A 49 3.23 14.63 -0.27
C GLY A 49 4.61 14.85 -0.92
N SER A 50 5.35 13.80 -1.28
CA SER A 50 6.64 13.90 -1.97
C SER A 50 6.55 13.62 -3.47
N SER A 51 5.37 13.33 -4.02
CA SER A 51 5.21 13.10 -5.45
C SER A 51 5.55 14.34 -6.25
N SER A 52 6.53 14.23 -7.14
CA SER A 52 6.92 15.25 -8.10
C SER A 52 6.09 15.21 -9.38
N VAL A 53 5.23 14.21 -9.55
CA VAL A 53 4.42 14.01 -10.75
C VAL A 53 3.05 14.62 -10.55
N SER A 54 2.80 15.73 -11.25
CA SER A 54 1.48 16.33 -11.37
C SER A 54 0.73 15.61 -12.50
N GLY A 55 -0.09 14.61 -12.14
CA GLY A 55 -0.99 13.97 -13.09
C GLY A 55 -2.19 14.85 -13.43
N LYS A 56 -2.96 14.48 -14.48
CA LYS A 56 -4.23 15.13 -14.83
C LYS A 56 -5.33 14.95 -13.77
N ARG A 57 -5.07 14.16 -12.71
CA ARG A 57 -6.00 13.94 -11.59
C ARG A 57 -5.66 14.95 -10.49
N GLY A 58 -6.69 15.60 -9.94
CA GLY A 58 -6.54 16.65 -8.93
C GLY A 58 -6.07 16.18 -7.56
N THR A 59 -6.06 14.87 -7.30
CA THR A 59 -5.64 14.27 -6.01
C THR A 59 -4.97 12.94 -6.25
N GLU A 60 -3.93 12.67 -5.48
CA GLU A 60 -3.20 11.40 -5.46
C GLU A 60 -3.01 10.96 -4.01
N ASN A 61 -3.33 9.69 -3.72
CA ASN A 61 -3.17 9.11 -2.40
C ASN A 61 -1.89 8.30 -2.34
N ILE A 62 -0.88 8.86 -1.69
CA ILE A 62 0.41 8.21 -1.49
C ILE A 62 0.71 8.15 0.01
N GLY A 63 0.33 7.04 0.65
CA GLY A 63 0.62 6.83 2.06
C GLY A 63 -0.45 7.32 3.03
N ILE A 64 -0.16 7.19 4.32
CA ILE A 64 -1.05 7.50 5.44
C ILE A 64 -0.38 8.47 6.40
N ALA A 65 -1.13 9.44 6.91
CA ALA A 65 -0.72 10.29 8.02
C ALA A 65 -1.13 9.64 9.35
N VAL A 66 -0.18 9.48 10.26
CA VAL A 66 -0.40 8.87 11.58
C VAL A 66 -0.58 9.96 12.61
N PHE A 67 -1.70 9.91 13.31
CA PHE A 67 -2.03 10.84 14.39
C PHE A 67 -2.07 10.09 15.73
N LYS A 68 -1.66 10.77 16.78
CA LYS A 68 -1.93 10.39 18.16
C LYS A 68 -2.77 11.50 18.76
N ASP A 69 -3.99 11.17 19.13
CA ASP A 69 -5.03 12.15 19.50
C ASP A 69 -5.21 13.19 18.38
N ASP A 70 -4.90 14.45 18.63
CA ASP A 70 -4.99 15.59 17.71
C ASP A 70 -3.65 15.95 17.04
N LYS A 71 -2.56 15.23 17.34
CA LYS A 71 -1.21 15.55 16.86
C LYS A 71 -0.73 14.60 15.78
N LEU A 72 -0.22 15.16 14.70
CA LEU A 72 0.47 14.40 13.66
C LEU A 72 1.79 13.85 14.21
N CYS A 73 1.91 12.52 14.31
CA CYS A 73 3.14 11.84 14.73
C CYS A 73 4.10 11.62 13.56
N GLY A 74 3.58 11.34 12.38
CA GLY A 74 4.38 11.10 11.21
C GLY A 74 3.58 10.67 10.00
N LYS A 75 4.31 10.28 8.95
CA LYS A 75 3.73 9.82 7.69
C LYS A 75 4.28 8.45 7.34
N LEU A 76 3.46 7.63 6.74
CA LEU A 76 3.84 6.33 6.17
C LEU A 76 4.08 6.47 4.68
N SER A 77 5.11 5.81 4.18
CA SER A 77 5.36 5.65 2.75
C SER A 77 4.31 4.73 2.10
N ALA A 78 4.33 4.62 0.78
CA ALA A 78 3.47 3.70 0.05
C ALA A 78 3.65 2.25 0.52
N VAL A 79 4.90 1.80 0.68
CA VAL A 79 5.22 0.42 1.12
C VAL A 79 4.76 0.19 2.56
N GLU A 80 5.01 1.14 3.47
CA GLU A 80 4.53 1.05 4.86
C GLU A 80 3.02 1.03 4.94
N THR A 81 2.34 1.76 4.06
CA THR A 81 0.88 1.73 3.93
C THR A 81 0.38 0.36 3.48
N ILE A 82 1.05 -0.27 2.50
CA ILE A 82 0.74 -1.63 2.08
C ILE A 82 0.90 -2.60 3.25
N CYS A 83 1.95 -2.48 4.05
CA CYS A 83 2.15 -3.31 5.25
C CYS A 83 1.00 -3.18 6.24
N HIS A 84 0.55 -1.95 6.52
CA HIS A 84 -0.62 -1.68 7.36
C HIS A 84 -1.88 -2.35 6.82
N LEU A 85 -2.18 -2.11 5.54
CA LEU A 85 -3.39 -2.64 4.90
C LEU A 85 -3.41 -4.18 4.86
N LEU A 86 -2.25 -4.83 4.67
CA LEU A 86 -2.12 -6.29 4.73
C LEU A 86 -2.41 -6.84 6.13
N ILE A 87 -1.93 -6.17 7.17
CA ILE A 87 -2.18 -6.57 8.57
C ILE A 87 -3.67 -6.39 8.93
N GLU A 88 -4.28 -5.29 8.50
CA GLU A 88 -5.70 -4.98 8.74
C GLU A 88 -6.66 -5.76 7.83
N ASN A 89 -6.15 -6.55 6.87
CA ASN A 89 -6.95 -7.27 5.86
C ASN A 89 -7.82 -6.33 5.01
N ASN A 90 -7.29 -5.18 4.66
CA ASN A 90 -7.99 -4.14 3.93
C ASN A 90 -7.34 -3.83 2.58
N VAL A 91 -6.82 -4.86 1.93
CA VAL A 91 -6.24 -4.78 0.58
C VAL A 91 -6.61 -6.04 -0.20
N ASP A 92 -7.09 -5.86 -1.42
CA ASP A 92 -7.40 -6.95 -2.34
C ASP A 92 -6.16 -7.41 -3.10
N SER A 93 -5.34 -6.46 -3.56
CA SER A 93 -4.04 -6.73 -4.18
C SER A 93 -3.14 -5.51 -4.11
N CYS A 94 -1.83 -5.74 -4.12
CA CYS A 94 -0.83 -4.69 -4.18
C CYS A 94 0.33 -5.11 -5.08
N ILE A 95 1.11 -4.14 -5.53
CA ILE A 95 2.30 -4.38 -6.36
C ILE A 95 3.53 -4.04 -5.53
N ILE A 96 4.49 -4.96 -5.54
CA ILE A 96 5.80 -4.76 -4.93
C ILE A 96 6.90 -5.00 -5.96
N SER A 97 8.03 -4.38 -5.75
CA SER A 97 9.23 -4.56 -6.57
C SER A 97 10.31 -5.20 -5.71
N VAL A 98 10.76 -6.38 -6.06
CA VAL A 98 11.79 -7.13 -5.34
C VAL A 98 13.02 -7.32 -6.21
N ASP A 99 14.18 -7.48 -5.58
CA ASP A 99 15.41 -7.72 -6.32
C ASP A 99 15.36 -9.09 -6.99
N SER A 100 15.80 -9.14 -8.25
CA SER A 100 15.88 -10.39 -9.00
C SER A 100 16.91 -11.33 -8.38
N PRO A 101 16.57 -12.60 -8.13
CA PRO A 101 17.55 -13.56 -7.64
C PRO A 101 18.59 -14.01 -8.70
N VAL A 102 18.43 -13.56 -9.93
CA VAL A 102 19.21 -14.01 -11.11
C VAL A 102 20.22 -12.98 -11.56
N SER A 103 19.83 -11.71 -11.53
CA SER A 103 20.63 -10.60 -12.05
C SER A 103 20.80 -9.53 -10.99
N GLU A 104 22.03 -9.14 -10.72
CA GLU A 104 22.33 -7.98 -9.91
C GLU A 104 21.81 -6.72 -10.61
N ASN A 105 21.11 -5.86 -9.89
CA ASN A 105 20.48 -4.60 -10.35
C ASN A 105 19.18 -4.73 -11.17
N GLU A 106 18.60 -5.91 -11.27
CA GLU A 106 17.27 -6.07 -11.88
C GLU A 106 16.21 -6.27 -10.81
N LYS A 107 15.01 -5.79 -11.10
CA LYS A 107 13.86 -5.94 -10.22
C LYS A 107 12.77 -6.75 -10.90
N VAL A 108 12.06 -7.53 -10.10
CA VAL A 108 10.87 -8.28 -10.50
C VAL A 108 9.66 -7.61 -9.85
N GLU A 109 8.69 -7.26 -10.65
CA GLU A 109 7.43 -6.73 -10.14
C GLU A 109 6.43 -7.86 -9.89
N LEU A 110 5.95 -7.92 -8.67
CA LEU A 110 5.03 -8.93 -8.21
C LEU A 110 3.72 -8.29 -7.78
N ARG A 111 2.61 -8.85 -8.25
CA ARG A 111 1.29 -8.55 -7.71
C ARG A 111 1.01 -9.52 -6.57
N LEU A 112 0.93 -9.02 -5.37
CA LEU A 112 0.55 -9.79 -4.20
C LEU A 112 -0.96 -9.76 -4.01
N THR A 113 -1.54 -10.92 -3.76
CA THR A 113 -2.96 -11.09 -3.44
C THR A 113 -3.09 -11.93 -2.16
N PRO A 114 -3.76 -11.44 -1.11
CA PRO A 114 -4.00 -12.24 0.09
C PRO A 114 -4.79 -13.50 -0.20
N LEU A 115 -4.24 -14.66 0.14
CA LEU A 115 -4.95 -15.95 0.03
C LEU A 115 -5.87 -16.18 1.23
N LYS A 116 -5.48 -15.68 2.37
CA LYS A 116 -6.22 -15.77 3.64
C LYS A 116 -6.02 -14.48 4.43
N ASN A 117 -6.99 -14.20 5.28
CA ASN A 117 -6.85 -13.10 6.23
C ASN A 117 -5.59 -13.27 7.08
N SER A 118 -4.91 -12.17 7.36
CA SER A 118 -3.79 -12.12 8.28
C SER A 118 -4.22 -12.64 9.65
N LYS A 119 -3.35 -13.41 10.29
CA LYS A 119 -3.60 -13.91 11.64
C LYS A 119 -2.66 -13.19 12.59
N VAL A 120 -3.23 -12.38 13.44
CA VAL A 120 -2.48 -11.72 14.52
C VAL A 120 -2.82 -12.40 15.84
N LYS A 121 -1.79 -12.88 16.52
CA LYS A 121 -1.88 -13.44 17.87
C LYS A 121 -1.02 -12.61 18.80
N ILE A 122 -1.53 -12.33 19.98
CA ILE A 122 -0.82 -11.59 21.00
C ILE A 122 -0.65 -12.48 22.22
N ASN A 123 0.53 -12.49 22.79
CA ASN A 123 0.83 -13.09 24.06
C ASN A 123 1.57 -12.06 24.92
N ILE A 124 1.27 -12.02 26.21
CA ILE A 124 1.90 -11.08 27.14
C ILE A 124 2.77 -11.89 28.09
N GLU A 125 4.08 -11.69 28.00
CA GLU A 125 5.07 -12.35 28.83
C GLU A 125 5.92 -11.31 29.55
N ASN A 126 5.99 -11.42 30.88
CA ASN A 126 6.74 -10.47 31.70
C ASN A 126 6.44 -9.02 31.36
N ASP A 127 5.16 -8.67 31.28
CA ASP A 127 4.69 -7.33 30.93
C ASP A 127 5.08 -6.84 29.52
N THR A 128 5.60 -7.70 28.67
CA THR A 128 6.00 -7.38 27.31
C THR A 128 5.05 -8.03 26.32
N PRO A 129 4.41 -7.27 25.42
CA PRO A 129 3.60 -7.84 24.35
C PRO A 129 4.47 -8.55 23.32
N ASN A 130 4.18 -9.82 23.04
CA ASN A 130 4.72 -10.59 21.94
C ASN A 130 3.63 -10.71 20.87
N ILE A 131 3.82 -10.09 19.72
CA ILE A 131 2.85 -10.00 18.64
C ILE A 131 3.34 -10.88 17.50
N LYS A 132 2.60 -11.95 17.24
CA LYS A 132 2.85 -12.83 16.11
C LYS A 132 1.90 -12.51 14.97
N ILE A 133 2.46 -12.32 13.79
CA ILE A 133 1.73 -11.98 12.56
C ILE A 133 2.04 -13.04 11.51
N ASP A 134 1.01 -13.76 11.06
CA ASP A 134 1.09 -14.73 9.99
C ASP A 134 0.34 -14.21 8.76
N LEU A 135 1.04 -14.04 7.64
CA LEU A 135 0.51 -13.59 6.35
C LEU A 135 0.68 -14.70 5.31
N ASN A 136 -0.37 -14.97 4.54
CA ASN A 136 -0.34 -15.92 3.43
C ASN A 136 -0.80 -15.22 2.15
N LEU A 137 0.09 -15.10 1.20
CA LEU A 137 -0.09 -14.34 -0.02
C LEU A 137 0.19 -15.22 -1.25
N SER A 138 -0.48 -14.96 -2.35
CA SER A 138 -0.04 -15.38 -3.67
C SER A 138 0.64 -14.22 -4.38
N ALA A 139 1.56 -14.53 -5.25
CA ALA A 139 2.24 -13.53 -6.07
C ALA A 139 2.18 -13.94 -7.55
N ASP A 140 1.73 -12.99 -8.38
CA ASP A 140 1.79 -13.10 -9.83
C ASP A 140 2.92 -12.21 -10.34
N ILE A 141 3.75 -12.73 -11.24
CA ILE A 141 4.81 -11.95 -11.88
C ILE A 141 4.16 -11.06 -12.94
N ILE A 142 4.32 -9.72 -12.81
CA ILE A 142 3.73 -8.75 -13.75
C ILE A 142 4.73 -8.38 -14.85
N THR A 143 5.94 -8.04 -14.46
CA THR A 143 6.96 -7.53 -15.39
C THR A 143 8.29 -8.20 -15.11
N LEU A 144 8.90 -8.64 -16.19
CA LEU A 144 10.26 -9.16 -16.24
C LEU A 144 11.09 -8.20 -17.08
N GLN A 145 12.14 -7.63 -16.51
CA GLN A 145 13.01 -6.70 -17.23
C GLN A 145 13.86 -7.38 -18.33
N ASN A 146 13.96 -8.72 -18.31
CA ASN A 146 14.67 -9.51 -19.30
C ASN A 146 13.86 -10.71 -19.81
N ASN A 147 14.18 -11.14 -21.05
CA ASN A 147 13.64 -12.35 -21.70
C ASN A 147 14.17 -13.66 -21.06
N GLN A 148 14.40 -13.69 -19.76
CA GLN A 148 14.82 -14.90 -19.07
C GLN A 148 13.61 -15.76 -18.72
N ASN A 149 13.78 -17.07 -18.90
CA ASN A 149 12.73 -18.04 -18.59
C ASN A 149 12.63 -18.24 -17.08
N TYR A 150 11.69 -17.53 -16.45
CA TYR A 150 11.36 -17.66 -15.01
C TYR A 150 10.37 -18.80 -14.72
N GLU A 151 10.04 -19.63 -15.71
CA GLU A 151 9.06 -20.72 -15.58
C GLU A 151 9.63 -21.94 -14.83
N THR A 152 10.92 -21.96 -14.57
CA THR A 152 11.54 -23.06 -13.82
C THR A 152 11.14 -22.98 -12.36
N TYR A 153 10.72 -24.10 -11.79
CA TYR A 153 10.31 -24.19 -10.38
C TYR A 153 11.36 -23.61 -9.42
N GLU A 154 12.65 -23.89 -9.66
CA GLU A 154 13.75 -23.36 -8.86
C GLU A 154 13.82 -21.82 -8.87
N MET A 155 13.46 -21.20 -9.99
CA MET A 155 13.43 -19.74 -10.10
C MET A 155 12.25 -19.15 -9.35
N LEU A 156 11.07 -19.73 -9.47
CA LEU A 156 9.88 -19.31 -8.75
C LEU A 156 10.11 -19.41 -7.24
N GLU A 157 10.78 -20.45 -6.76
CA GLU A 157 11.15 -20.62 -5.36
C GLU A 157 12.10 -19.52 -4.89
N LYS A 158 13.13 -19.18 -5.67
CA LYS A 158 14.07 -18.09 -5.35
C LYS A 158 13.37 -16.72 -5.31
N ILE A 159 12.43 -16.45 -6.23
CA ILE A 159 11.64 -15.23 -6.24
C ILE A 159 10.73 -15.19 -5.01
N SER A 160 10.10 -16.31 -4.68
CA SER A 160 9.28 -16.46 -3.47
C SER A 160 10.08 -16.13 -2.22
N ASP A 161 11.27 -16.70 -2.07
CA ASP A 161 12.16 -16.44 -0.94
C ASP A 161 12.60 -14.97 -0.85
N SER A 162 12.92 -14.36 -2.00
CA SER A 162 13.29 -12.95 -2.08
C SER A 162 12.12 -12.07 -1.64
N ALA A 163 10.91 -12.34 -2.15
CA ALA A 163 9.70 -11.62 -1.81
C ALA A 163 9.32 -11.78 -0.32
N GLN A 164 9.45 -12.98 0.23
CA GLN A 164 9.19 -13.25 1.66
C GLN A 164 10.15 -12.47 2.54
N LYS A 165 11.46 -12.49 2.22
CA LYS A 165 12.48 -11.75 2.97
C LYS A 165 12.22 -10.24 2.90
N TYR A 166 11.93 -9.72 1.71
CA TYR A 166 11.61 -8.32 1.49
C TYR A 166 10.39 -7.89 2.33
N MET A 167 9.26 -8.59 2.17
CA MET A 167 8.04 -8.24 2.90
C MET A 167 8.19 -8.36 4.41
N LYS A 168 8.89 -9.38 4.89
CA LYS A 168 9.19 -9.53 6.33
C LYS A 168 10.00 -8.35 6.85
N ALA A 169 11.00 -7.89 6.10
CA ALA A 169 11.80 -6.74 6.46
C ALA A 169 10.96 -5.44 6.48
N GLN A 170 10.14 -5.23 5.44
CA GLN A 170 9.29 -4.04 5.34
C GLN A 170 8.26 -3.97 6.47
N ILE A 171 7.59 -5.09 6.79
CA ILE A 171 6.64 -5.16 7.89
C ILE A 171 7.34 -4.90 9.22
N ASN A 172 8.54 -5.45 9.43
CA ASN A 172 9.29 -5.20 10.66
C ASN A 172 9.69 -3.73 10.81
N ASN A 173 10.16 -3.10 9.72
CA ASN A 173 10.49 -1.68 9.70
C ASN A 173 9.27 -0.82 9.99
N TYR A 174 8.14 -1.11 9.34
CA TYR A 174 6.87 -0.45 9.56
C TYR A 174 6.43 -0.53 11.03
N LEU A 175 6.40 -1.73 11.63
CA LEU A 175 6.00 -1.93 13.01
C LEU A 175 6.95 -1.25 14.00
N ASN A 176 8.26 -1.28 13.75
CA ASN A 176 9.23 -0.56 14.57
C ASN A 176 8.97 0.95 14.52
N LYS A 177 8.74 1.51 13.33
CA LYS A 177 8.44 2.93 13.15
C LYS A 177 7.15 3.34 13.88
N VAL A 178 6.05 2.61 13.66
CA VAL A 178 4.74 2.98 14.21
C VAL A 178 4.65 2.71 15.70
N CYS A 179 5.00 1.50 16.12
CA CYS A 179 4.83 1.10 17.51
C CYS A 179 5.93 1.63 18.42
N LYS A 180 7.22 1.61 17.97
CA LYS A 180 8.35 2.03 18.83
C LYS A 180 8.67 3.51 18.73
N GLU A 181 8.78 4.05 17.49
CA GLU A 181 9.15 5.46 17.32
C GLU A 181 7.98 6.39 17.57
N TYR A 182 6.82 6.14 16.92
CA TYR A 182 5.63 6.97 17.11
C TYR A 182 4.87 6.63 18.40
N GLY A 183 5.01 5.39 18.87
CA GLY A 183 4.31 4.92 20.07
C GLY A 183 2.79 4.88 19.90
N VAL A 184 2.34 4.49 18.70
CA VAL A 184 0.92 4.44 18.32
C VAL A 184 0.58 3.04 17.83
N ASP A 185 -0.58 2.55 18.20
CA ASP A 185 -1.13 1.25 17.75
C ASP A 185 -2.23 1.51 16.73
N ILE A 186 -1.85 1.72 15.47
CA ILE A 186 -2.82 1.93 14.37
C ILE A 186 -3.42 0.63 13.85
N ASP A 187 -2.75 -0.51 14.08
CA ASP A 187 -3.23 -1.84 13.68
C ASP A 187 -4.18 -2.46 14.71
N LYS A 188 -4.56 -1.69 15.73
CA LYS A 188 -5.53 -2.09 16.78
C LYS A 188 -5.16 -3.39 17.50
N PHE A 189 -3.88 -3.61 17.70
CA PHE A 189 -3.42 -4.76 18.48
C PHE A 189 -4.00 -4.77 19.89
N TYR A 190 -4.27 -3.60 20.48
CA TYR A 190 -4.91 -3.46 21.77
C TYR A 190 -6.21 -4.25 21.88
N ALA A 191 -7.00 -4.31 20.81
CA ALA A 191 -8.28 -4.99 20.81
C ALA A 191 -8.13 -6.52 21.01
N LYS A 192 -7.03 -7.09 20.49
CA LYS A 192 -6.69 -8.50 20.70
C LYS A 192 -5.98 -8.73 22.03
N ALA A 193 -5.22 -7.74 22.51
CA ALA A 193 -4.56 -7.83 23.82
C ALA A 193 -5.56 -7.77 24.98
N LEU A 194 -6.67 -7.05 24.80
CA LEU A 194 -7.69 -6.84 25.83
C LEU A 194 -8.25 -8.14 26.40
N CYS A 195 -8.37 -9.20 25.60
CA CYS A 195 -8.90 -10.49 26.06
C CYS A 195 -7.98 -11.23 27.04
N HIS A 196 -6.75 -10.78 27.24
CA HIS A 196 -5.84 -11.34 28.26
C HIS A 196 -6.11 -10.79 29.68
N PHE A 197 -6.97 -9.80 29.81
CA PHE A 197 -7.26 -9.15 31.08
C PHE A 197 -8.68 -9.46 31.52
N ALA A 198 -8.85 -9.86 32.78
CA ALA A 198 -10.15 -10.21 33.32
C ALA A 198 -11.00 -8.96 33.66
N THR A 199 -10.36 -7.84 33.95
CA THR A 199 -11.03 -6.61 34.39
C THR A 199 -10.47 -5.35 33.69
N ILE A 200 -11.32 -4.33 33.57
CA ILE A 200 -10.94 -3.02 33.04
C ILE A 200 -9.83 -2.33 33.87
N PRO A 201 -9.85 -2.39 35.22
CA PRO A 201 -8.76 -1.85 36.01
C PRO A 201 -7.40 -2.50 35.72
N GLU A 202 -7.34 -3.82 35.54
CA GLU A 202 -6.11 -4.53 35.16
C GLU A 202 -5.57 -4.03 33.82
N TRP A 203 -6.44 -3.90 32.82
CA TRP A 203 -6.09 -3.34 31.51
C TRP A 203 -5.53 -1.92 31.62
N LYS A 204 -6.19 -1.04 32.37
CA LYS A 204 -5.72 0.33 32.59
C LYS A 204 -4.35 0.38 33.27
N ASN A 205 -4.14 -0.49 34.27
CA ASN A 205 -2.87 -0.58 34.98
C ASN A 205 -1.73 -1.11 34.10
N PHE A 206 -2.04 -1.95 33.11
CA PHE A 206 -1.07 -2.47 32.17
C PHE A 206 -0.47 -1.38 31.28
N ASN A 207 -1.19 -0.30 31.02
CA ASN A 207 -0.77 0.85 30.20
C ASN A 207 -0.24 0.43 28.81
N TRP A 208 -1.15 -0.06 27.97
CA TRP A 208 -0.84 -0.56 26.64
C TRP A 208 0.01 0.39 25.79
N GLU A 209 -0.27 1.70 25.85
CA GLU A 209 0.42 2.71 25.05
C GLU A 209 1.93 2.79 25.33
N GLU A 210 2.34 2.50 26.55
CA GLU A 210 3.76 2.41 26.89
C GLU A 210 4.35 1.03 26.58
N LYS A 211 3.56 -0.02 26.79
CA LYS A 211 4.04 -1.39 26.58
C LYS A 211 4.24 -1.73 25.11
N ILE A 212 3.42 -1.16 24.20
CA ILE A 212 3.54 -1.39 22.75
C ILE A 212 4.89 -0.94 22.19
N LYS A 213 5.52 0.08 22.80
CA LYS A 213 6.84 0.55 22.40
C LYS A 213 7.95 -0.50 22.61
N ASN A 214 7.72 -1.42 23.54
CA ASN A 214 8.65 -2.50 23.86
C ASN A 214 8.20 -3.85 23.28
N ALA A 215 7.14 -3.85 22.44
CA ALA A 215 6.61 -5.07 21.87
C ALA A 215 7.64 -5.80 21.01
N LYS A 216 7.59 -7.11 21.07
CA LYS A 216 8.36 -8.01 20.20
C LYS A 216 7.45 -8.49 19.07
N PHE A 217 7.98 -8.47 17.86
CA PHE A 217 7.26 -8.89 16.67
C PHE A 217 7.86 -10.18 16.12
N ASP A 218 7.02 -11.21 15.96
CA ASP A 218 7.32 -12.44 15.24
C ASP A 218 6.50 -12.44 13.95
N ILE A 219 7.18 -12.20 12.83
CA ILE A 219 6.54 -12.00 11.53
C ILE A 219 6.83 -13.21 10.66
N ASN A 220 5.79 -13.89 10.25
CA ASN A 220 5.83 -14.97 9.29
C ASN A 220 5.07 -14.57 8.03
N VAL A 221 5.76 -14.55 6.91
CA VAL A 221 5.19 -14.23 5.59
C VAL A 221 5.42 -15.42 4.69
N ASP A 222 4.36 -16.00 4.20
CA ASP A 222 4.36 -17.10 3.24
C ASP A 222 3.82 -16.56 1.91
N ILE A 223 4.66 -16.56 0.88
CA ILE A 223 4.32 -16.07 -0.45
C ILE A 223 4.49 -17.22 -1.44
N ASN A 224 3.41 -17.60 -2.11
CA ASN A 224 3.43 -18.57 -3.18
C ASN A 224 3.41 -17.86 -4.53
N VAL A 225 4.50 -17.95 -5.27
CA VAL A 225 4.60 -17.34 -6.61
C VAL A 225 3.97 -18.28 -7.63
N ILE A 226 2.95 -17.76 -8.33
CA ILE A 226 2.27 -18.46 -9.41
C ILE A 226 2.75 -17.83 -10.72
N SER A 227 3.29 -18.67 -11.62
CA SER A 227 3.63 -18.20 -12.96
C SER A 227 2.34 -18.00 -13.75
N SER A 228 1.95 -16.75 -13.96
CA SER A 228 0.83 -16.40 -14.84
C SER A 228 1.31 -15.73 -16.13
N VAL A 229 2.58 -15.87 -16.46
CA VAL A 229 3.10 -15.37 -17.75
C VAL A 229 2.60 -16.30 -18.85
N LEU A 230 1.44 -16.01 -19.39
CA LEU A 230 1.06 -16.49 -20.71
C LEU A 230 1.96 -15.78 -21.73
N LEU A 231 3.17 -16.33 -21.94
CA LEU A 231 3.96 -16.00 -23.11
C LEU A 231 3.21 -16.58 -24.32
N THR A 232 2.39 -15.77 -24.96
CA THR A 232 1.98 -16.02 -26.32
C THR A 232 3.25 -15.88 -27.18
N GLU A 233 3.89 -17.02 -27.48
CA GLU A 233 4.80 -17.09 -28.59
C GLU A 233 4.03 -16.75 -29.87
N THR A 234 4.39 -15.67 -30.52
CA THR A 234 4.01 -15.34 -31.90
C THR A 234 5.20 -15.60 -32.82
#